data_8d421dc1e4026c9ae0100ac9060940d5
#
_entry.id   8d421dc1e4026c9ae0100ac9060940d5
#
_cell.length_a   1.000
_cell.length_b   1.000
_cell.length_c   1.000
_cell.angle_alpha   90.00
_cell.angle_beta   90.00
_cell.angle_gamma   90.00
#
_symmetry.space_group_name_H-M   'P 1'
#
loop_
_entity.id
_entity.type
_entity.pdbx_description
1 polymer ?
#
loop_
_entity_poly.entity_id
_entity_poly.type
_entity_poly.pdbx_seq_one_letter_code
_entity_poly.pdbx_strand_id
1 'polypeptide(L)'
;ICPSRGLGDVYKRQVIPPPNVTGTLHMGHSFQYAIMDFYTRYNHMRSVKSYWQIGTDHAGIATQLVVENNLVADGIKKEDLGREKFLEQVWEWKDFSEKQITNQIKRLGCSVNWDKYRFTLDEKFSKAVTKAFVDLFNKDKIYRGYRLVNWDPSLQTAVSDLEVKRQEKEGKIWHIKYPLENDISNFLVIATTRPETMFGDMAVAINPNDKRYLSFIGKNIVLPFSNRIIPIIGDEYVDMEFGTGCLKITPGHDFNDYEIGKKY
;
A
#
# COMPACT_ATOMS: atom_id res chain seq x y z
N ILE A 1 -5.90 -2.69 -32.22
CA ILE A 1 -5.99 -3.79 -33.18
C ILE A 1 -4.56 -4.27 -33.45
N CYS A 2 -4.21 -5.43 -32.93
CA CYS A 2 -2.92 -6.04 -33.24
C CYS A 2 -3.17 -7.07 -34.34
N PRO A 3 -2.72 -6.87 -35.57
CA PRO A 3 -2.88 -7.87 -36.61
C PRO A 3 -2.01 -9.08 -36.23
N SER A 4 -2.63 -10.24 -36.13
CA SER A 4 -1.88 -11.48 -35.99
C SER A 4 -1.05 -11.71 -37.26
N ARG A 5 0.27 -11.68 -37.15
CA ARG A 5 1.14 -12.02 -38.28
C ARG A 5 0.84 -13.46 -38.74
N GLY A 6 0.21 -13.60 -39.89
CA GLY A 6 0.15 -14.83 -40.63
C GLY A 6 -1.19 -15.46 -40.94
N LEU A 7 -2.34 -14.95 -40.41
CA LEU A 7 -3.65 -15.61 -40.62
C LEU A 7 -4.79 -14.70 -41.09
N GLY A 8 -4.56 -13.45 -41.44
CA GLY A 8 -5.61 -12.58 -41.99
C GLY A 8 -6.85 -12.31 -41.08
N ASP A 9 -6.84 -12.84 -39.88
CA ASP A 9 -7.96 -12.76 -38.95
C ASP A 9 -7.83 -11.57 -38.00
N VAL A 10 -8.80 -10.66 -38.04
CA VAL A 10 -8.91 -9.58 -37.07
C VAL A 10 -9.51 -10.16 -35.78
N TYR A 11 -8.71 -10.16 -34.72
CA TYR A 11 -9.15 -10.59 -33.40
C TYR A 11 -9.46 -9.38 -32.53
N LYS A 12 -10.64 -9.38 -31.92
CA LYS A 12 -10.89 -8.57 -30.74
C LYS A 12 -10.57 -9.39 -29.50
N ARG A 13 -9.59 -8.93 -28.71
CA ARG A 13 -9.27 -9.52 -27.40
C ARG A 13 -9.77 -8.61 -26.31
N GLN A 14 -10.42 -9.21 -25.34
CA GLN A 14 -11.00 -8.54 -24.19
C GLN A 14 -10.62 -9.34 -22.95
N VAL A 15 -10.20 -8.66 -21.90
CA VAL A 15 -9.83 -9.28 -20.61
C VAL A 15 -10.90 -8.88 -19.60
N ILE A 16 -11.45 -9.86 -18.89
CA ILE A 16 -12.34 -9.57 -17.77
C ILE A 16 -11.51 -8.89 -16.68
N PRO A 17 -11.98 -7.81 -16.04
CA PRO A 17 -11.46 -7.43 -14.74
C PRO A 17 -11.73 -8.60 -13.78
N PRO A 18 -10.69 -9.31 -13.30
CA PRO A 18 -10.91 -10.56 -12.60
C PRO A 18 -11.55 -10.28 -11.24
N PRO A 19 -12.70 -10.89 -10.93
CA PRO A 19 -13.32 -10.71 -9.63
C PRO A 19 -12.47 -11.36 -8.54
N ASN A 20 -12.40 -10.70 -7.39
CA ASN A 20 -11.70 -11.17 -6.22
C ASN A 20 -12.41 -12.39 -5.61
N VAL A 21 -11.64 -13.42 -5.19
CA VAL A 21 -12.19 -14.59 -4.49
C VAL A 21 -12.50 -14.29 -3.01
N THR A 22 -13.04 -13.11 -2.74
CA THR A 22 -13.45 -12.66 -1.38
C THR A 22 -14.93 -12.90 -1.10
N GLY A 23 -15.68 -13.39 -2.07
CA GLY A 23 -17.12 -13.66 -1.94
C GLY A 23 -17.79 -13.97 -3.26
N THR A 24 -18.96 -13.38 -3.48
CA THR A 24 -19.79 -13.56 -4.69
C THR A 24 -19.80 -12.28 -5.53
N LEU A 25 -20.29 -12.38 -6.78
CA LEU A 25 -20.47 -11.21 -7.64
C LEU A 25 -21.59 -10.30 -7.10
N HIS A 26 -21.44 -9.02 -7.32
CA HIS A 26 -22.45 -7.99 -7.05
C HIS A 26 -22.92 -7.33 -8.37
N MET A 27 -23.93 -6.45 -8.29
CA MET A 27 -24.51 -5.80 -9.46
C MET A 27 -23.51 -5.03 -10.32
N GLY A 28 -22.46 -4.46 -9.72
CA GLY A 28 -21.40 -3.79 -10.48
C GLY A 28 -20.66 -4.74 -11.42
N HIS A 29 -20.37 -5.96 -10.97
CA HIS A 29 -19.79 -6.99 -11.84
C HIS A 29 -20.75 -7.37 -12.97
N SER A 30 -22.04 -7.61 -12.64
CA SER A 30 -23.03 -7.98 -13.63
C SER A 30 -23.21 -6.91 -14.71
N PHE A 31 -23.25 -5.64 -14.34
CA PHE A 31 -23.32 -4.51 -15.26
C PHE A 31 -22.10 -4.47 -16.20
N GLN A 32 -20.92 -4.57 -15.65
CA GLN A 32 -19.68 -4.57 -16.43
C GLN A 32 -19.63 -5.75 -17.41
N TYR A 33 -19.99 -6.95 -16.94
CA TYR A 33 -19.96 -8.16 -17.78
C TYR A 33 -21.04 -8.12 -18.87
N ALA A 34 -22.19 -7.54 -18.59
CA ALA A 34 -23.23 -7.35 -19.61
C ALA A 34 -22.73 -6.45 -20.76
N ILE A 35 -22.03 -5.34 -20.44
CA ILE A 35 -21.45 -4.47 -21.46
C ILE A 35 -20.36 -5.21 -22.27
N MET A 36 -19.49 -5.94 -21.59
CA MET A 36 -18.41 -6.69 -22.25
C MET A 36 -18.98 -7.81 -23.13
N ASP A 37 -20.02 -8.51 -22.67
CA ASP A 37 -20.71 -9.55 -23.42
C ASP A 37 -21.42 -8.99 -24.65
N PHE A 38 -22.09 -7.84 -24.52
CA PHE A 38 -22.69 -7.14 -25.66
C PHE A 38 -21.67 -6.90 -26.79
N TYR A 39 -20.50 -6.35 -26.45
CA TYR A 39 -19.45 -6.12 -27.44
C TYR A 39 -18.89 -7.42 -28.04
N THR A 40 -18.79 -8.49 -27.25
CA THR A 40 -18.32 -9.79 -27.72
C THR A 40 -19.33 -10.37 -28.73
N ARG A 41 -20.61 -10.38 -28.38
CA ARG A 41 -21.71 -10.87 -29.27
C ARG A 41 -21.84 -10.03 -30.54
N TYR A 42 -21.80 -8.70 -30.41
CA TYR A 42 -21.84 -7.79 -31.54
C TYR A 42 -20.71 -8.09 -32.56
N ASN A 43 -19.51 -8.32 -32.08
CA ASN A 43 -18.37 -8.65 -32.95
C ASN A 43 -18.55 -10.05 -33.59
N HIS A 44 -19.05 -11.05 -32.85
CA HIS A 44 -19.37 -12.37 -33.41
C HIS A 44 -20.40 -12.28 -34.54
N MET A 45 -21.47 -11.49 -34.37
CA MET A 45 -22.47 -11.26 -35.40
C MET A 45 -21.89 -10.63 -36.68
N ARG A 46 -20.80 -9.87 -36.55
CA ARG A 46 -20.05 -9.29 -37.67
C ARG A 46 -18.96 -10.20 -38.23
N SER A 47 -18.95 -11.47 -37.86
CA SER A 47 -17.90 -12.45 -38.22
C SER A 47 -16.49 -12.06 -37.78
N VAL A 48 -16.39 -11.19 -36.78
CA VAL A 48 -15.10 -10.85 -36.16
C VAL A 48 -14.81 -11.87 -35.06
N LYS A 49 -13.71 -12.58 -35.18
CA LYS A 49 -13.27 -13.50 -34.12
C LYS A 49 -12.95 -12.70 -32.85
N SER A 50 -13.78 -12.87 -31.83
CA SER A 50 -13.63 -12.24 -30.53
C SER A 50 -13.17 -13.26 -29.50
N TYR A 51 -12.24 -12.85 -28.66
CA TYR A 51 -11.75 -13.65 -27.56
C TYR A 51 -11.92 -12.86 -26.27
N TRP A 52 -12.69 -13.38 -25.32
CA TRP A 52 -12.88 -12.81 -24.01
C TRP A 52 -12.24 -13.71 -22.94
N GLN A 53 -11.09 -13.26 -22.43
CA GLN A 53 -10.35 -13.94 -21.38
C GLN A 53 -11.09 -13.83 -20.05
N ILE A 54 -11.34 -14.98 -19.44
CA ILE A 54 -11.93 -15.09 -18.11
C ILE A 54 -10.88 -15.47 -17.06
N GLY A 55 -11.11 -15.08 -15.82
CA GLY A 55 -10.30 -15.47 -14.67
C GLY A 55 -10.82 -14.88 -13.37
N THR A 56 -10.20 -15.24 -12.27
CA THR A 56 -10.44 -14.70 -10.93
C THR A 56 -9.13 -14.23 -10.30
N ASP A 57 -9.24 -13.29 -9.38
CA ASP A 57 -8.11 -12.71 -8.64
C ASP A 57 -8.02 -13.29 -7.24
N HIS A 58 -6.80 -13.61 -6.81
CA HIS A 58 -6.50 -14.08 -5.47
C HIS A 58 -6.70 -13.01 -4.38
N ALA A 59 -6.68 -11.71 -4.72
CA ALA A 59 -6.88 -10.55 -3.84
C ALA A 59 -5.97 -10.51 -2.59
N GLY A 60 -5.09 -11.46 -2.41
CA GLY A 60 -4.05 -11.49 -1.36
C GLY A 60 -4.60 -11.33 0.06
N ILE A 61 -4.24 -10.23 0.72
CA ILE A 61 -4.59 -9.93 2.11
C ILE A 61 -6.11 -9.95 2.34
N ALA A 62 -6.90 -9.43 1.40
CA ALA A 62 -8.35 -9.37 1.54
C ALA A 62 -8.99 -10.77 1.63
N THR A 63 -8.49 -11.74 0.85
CA THR A 63 -8.96 -13.13 0.92
C THR A 63 -8.55 -13.78 2.24
N GLN A 64 -7.32 -13.55 2.71
CA GLN A 64 -6.87 -14.05 4.01
C GLN A 64 -7.71 -13.49 5.15
N LEU A 65 -8.04 -12.19 5.11
CA LEU A 65 -8.87 -11.54 6.12
C LEU A 65 -10.29 -12.14 6.19
N VAL A 66 -10.87 -12.50 5.04
CA VAL A 66 -12.18 -13.19 5.02
C VAL A 66 -12.09 -14.54 5.75
N VAL A 67 -11.05 -15.32 5.47
CA VAL A 67 -10.84 -16.62 6.11
C VAL A 67 -10.57 -16.46 7.61
N GLU A 68 -9.76 -15.48 7.99
CA GLU A 68 -9.45 -15.17 9.38
C GLU A 68 -10.73 -14.79 10.15
N ASN A 69 -11.59 -13.95 9.57
CA ASN A 69 -12.88 -13.59 10.18
C ASN A 69 -13.81 -14.79 10.34
N ASN A 70 -13.82 -15.72 9.37
CA ASN A 70 -14.61 -16.96 9.49
C ASN A 70 -14.08 -17.85 10.62
N LEU A 71 -12.76 -18.02 10.72
CA LEU A 71 -12.12 -18.77 11.80
C LEU A 71 -12.41 -18.17 13.18
N VAL A 72 -12.35 -16.84 13.30
CA VAL A 72 -12.69 -16.14 14.55
C VAL A 72 -14.15 -16.36 14.92
N ALA A 73 -15.08 -16.40 13.95
CA ALA A 73 -16.48 -16.71 14.21
C ALA A 73 -16.68 -18.14 14.77
N ASP A 74 -15.80 -19.07 14.36
CA ASP A 74 -15.74 -20.44 14.88
C ASP A 74 -14.90 -20.58 16.17
N GLY A 75 -14.41 -19.46 16.73
CA GLY A 75 -13.61 -19.42 17.95
C GLY A 75 -12.15 -19.84 17.78
N ILE A 76 -11.65 -19.89 16.55
CA ILE A 76 -10.29 -20.32 16.21
C ILE A 76 -9.44 -19.08 15.86
N LYS A 77 -8.23 -18.97 16.41
CA LYS A 77 -7.28 -17.95 16.03
C LYS A 77 -6.30 -18.48 14.97
N LYS A 78 -5.95 -17.64 14.03
CA LYS A 78 -4.99 -17.94 12.97
C LYS A 78 -3.64 -18.42 13.53
N GLU A 79 -3.19 -17.80 14.62
CA GLU A 79 -1.93 -18.12 15.30
C GLU A 79 -1.92 -19.56 15.85
N ASP A 80 -3.09 -20.06 16.30
CA ASP A 80 -3.23 -21.40 16.87
C ASP A 80 -3.14 -22.49 15.80
N LEU A 81 -3.51 -22.16 14.57
CA LEU A 81 -3.42 -23.10 13.44
C LEU A 81 -2.00 -23.24 12.89
N GLY A 82 -1.22 -22.16 12.93
CA GLY A 82 0.03 -22.06 12.20
C GLY A 82 -0.16 -21.84 10.68
N ARG A 83 0.95 -21.49 10.01
CA ARG A 83 0.91 -21.05 8.61
C ARG A 83 0.35 -22.08 7.64
N GLU A 84 0.77 -23.32 7.74
CA GLU A 84 0.40 -24.36 6.77
C GLU A 84 -1.10 -24.62 6.78
N LYS A 85 -1.66 -24.91 7.95
CA LYS A 85 -3.11 -25.16 8.09
C LYS A 85 -3.96 -23.93 7.77
N PHE A 86 -3.48 -22.73 8.09
CA PHE A 86 -4.16 -21.52 7.69
C PHE A 86 -4.21 -21.38 6.17
N LEU A 87 -3.12 -21.67 5.45
CA LEU A 87 -3.09 -21.64 3.99
C LEU A 87 -4.01 -22.70 3.36
N GLU A 88 -4.14 -23.88 3.96
CA GLU A 88 -5.12 -24.89 3.52
C GLU A 88 -6.53 -24.32 3.55
N GLN A 89 -6.92 -23.66 4.65
CA GLN A 89 -8.24 -23.01 4.77
C GLN A 89 -8.42 -21.89 3.73
N VAL A 90 -7.36 -21.11 3.42
CA VAL A 90 -7.40 -20.08 2.39
C VAL A 90 -7.62 -20.68 1.00
N TRP A 91 -6.99 -21.81 0.69
CA TRP A 91 -7.18 -22.51 -0.58
C TRP A 91 -8.59 -23.14 -0.69
N GLU A 92 -9.11 -23.73 0.35
CA GLU A 92 -10.48 -24.24 0.41
C GLU A 92 -11.50 -23.12 0.18
N TRP A 93 -11.33 -21.98 0.86
CA TRP A 93 -12.16 -20.79 0.63
C TRP A 93 -12.07 -20.31 -0.82
N LYS A 94 -10.87 -20.21 -1.38
CA LYS A 94 -10.64 -19.84 -2.78
C LYS A 94 -11.45 -20.73 -3.72
N ASP A 95 -11.38 -22.05 -3.55
CA ASP A 95 -12.11 -23.00 -4.40
C ASP A 95 -13.63 -22.84 -4.28
N PHE A 96 -14.11 -22.61 -3.07
CA PHE A 96 -15.52 -22.33 -2.81
C PHE A 96 -15.98 -21.04 -3.51
N SER A 97 -15.29 -19.92 -3.26
CA SER A 97 -15.62 -18.60 -3.82
C SER A 97 -15.52 -18.59 -5.35
N GLU A 98 -14.46 -19.17 -5.89
CA GLU A 98 -14.26 -19.30 -7.35
C GLU A 98 -15.39 -20.06 -8.03
N LYS A 99 -15.83 -21.17 -7.42
CA LYS A 99 -16.97 -21.95 -7.92
C LYS A 99 -18.28 -21.14 -7.92
N GLN A 100 -18.52 -20.35 -6.88
CA GLN A 100 -19.67 -19.45 -6.81
C GLN A 100 -19.61 -18.41 -7.92
N ILE A 101 -18.50 -17.71 -8.06
CA ILE A 101 -18.27 -16.69 -9.07
C ILE A 101 -18.46 -17.25 -10.49
N THR A 102 -17.83 -18.38 -10.80
CA THR A 102 -17.91 -18.99 -12.14
C THR A 102 -19.33 -19.46 -12.47
N ASN A 103 -20.07 -19.99 -11.48
CA ASN A 103 -21.48 -20.35 -11.67
C ASN A 103 -22.36 -19.11 -11.93
N GLN A 104 -22.11 -18.01 -11.23
CA GLN A 104 -22.83 -16.76 -11.48
C GLN A 104 -22.56 -16.20 -12.89
N ILE A 105 -21.30 -16.22 -13.34
CA ILE A 105 -20.93 -15.79 -14.71
C ILE A 105 -21.58 -16.69 -15.76
N LYS A 106 -21.64 -18.01 -15.53
CA LYS A 106 -22.36 -18.95 -16.40
C LYS A 106 -23.86 -18.63 -16.47
N ARG A 107 -24.49 -18.33 -15.34
CA ARG A 107 -25.92 -17.93 -15.29
C ARG A 107 -26.19 -16.61 -15.99
N LEU A 108 -25.25 -15.67 -16.00
CA LEU A 108 -25.33 -14.44 -16.78
C LEU A 108 -25.26 -14.71 -18.31
N GLY A 109 -24.84 -15.89 -18.71
CA GLY A 109 -24.68 -16.27 -20.11
C GLY A 109 -23.54 -15.58 -20.84
N CYS A 110 -22.51 -15.18 -20.13
CA CYS A 110 -21.35 -14.47 -20.69
C CYS A 110 -20.61 -15.33 -21.74
N SER A 111 -20.31 -14.74 -22.90
CA SER A 111 -19.61 -15.38 -24.03
C SER A 111 -18.10 -15.44 -23.83
N VAL A 112 -17.67 -15.91 -22.67
CA VAL A 112 -16.25 -16.04 -22.29
C VAL A 112 -15.67 -17.36 -22.77
N ASN A 113 -14.33 -17.42 -22.91
CA ASN A 113 -13.64 -18.66 -23.24
C ASN A 113 -13.28 -19.45 -21.97
N TRP A 114 -14.12 -20.43 -21.62
CA TRP A 114 -13.97 -21.27 -20.44
C TRP A 114 -12.71 -22.17 -20.50
N ASP A 115 -12.29 -22.61 -21.68
CA ASP A 115 -11.10 -23.46 -21.86
C ASP A 115 -9.80 -22.74 -21.50
N LYS A 116 -9.85 -21.41 -21.45
CA LYS A 116 -8.72 -20.55 -21.14
C LYS A 116 -8.86 -19.84 -19.81
N TYR A 117 -9.69 -20.35 -18.90
CA TYR A 117 -9.81 -19.83 -17.55
C TYR A 117 -8.45 -19.70 -16.87
N ARG A 118 -8.26 -18.61 -16.08
CA ARG A 118 -7.04 -18.35 -15.33
C ARG A 118 -7.36 -17.87 -13.93
N PHE A 119 -6.52 -18.30 -13.01
CA PHE A 119 -6.42 -17.76 -11.68
C PHE A 119 -5.08 -17.02 -11.52
N THR A 120 -5.08 -15.86 -10.86
CA THR A 120 -3.89 -15.00 -10.82
C THR A 120 -2.69 -15.61 -10.09
N LEU A 121 -2.87 -16.66 -9.28
CA LEU A 121 -1.78 -17.46 -8.68
C LEU A 121 -1.59 -18.84 -9.36
N ASP A 122 -2.17 -19.08 -10.55
CA ASP A 122 -1.85 -20.33 -11.25
C ASP A 122 -0.35 -20.40 -11.62
N GLU A 123 0.16 -21.62 -11.81
CA GLU A 123 1.58 -21.86 -12.06
C GLU A 123 2.12 -21.08 -13.27
N LYS A 124 1.33 -20.98 -14.35
CA LYS A 124 1.74 -20.29 -15.57
C LYS A 124 1.81 -18.78 -15.36
N PHE A 125 0.83 -18.22 -14.65
CA PHE A 125 0.82 -16.81 -14.29
C PHE A 125 1.98 -16.48 -13.35
N SER A 126 2.21 -17.30 -12.32
CA SER A 126 3.32 -17.13 -11.38
C SER A 126 4.68 -17.12 -12.09
N LYS A 127 4.88 -18.03 -13.05
CA LYS A 127 6.09 -18.03 -13.89
C LYS A 127 6.23 -16.74 -14.72
N ALA A 128 5.13 -16.28 -15.33
CA ALA A 128 5.14 -15.06 -16.13
C ALA A 128 5.43 -13.81 -15.28
N VAL A 129 4.84 -13.71 -14.09
CA VAL A 129 5.08 -12.61 -13.14
C VAL A 129 6.53 -12.62 -12.68
N THR A 130 7.07 -13.77 -12.29
CA THR A 130 8.48 -13.91 -11.88
C THR A 130 9.42 -13.49 -13.01
N LYS A 131 9.14 -13.94 -14.24
CA LYS A 131 9.95 -13.53 -15.39
C LYS A 131 9.90 -12.03 -15.62
N ALA A 132 8.72 -11.44 -15.59
CA ALA A 132 8.56 -10.00 -15.77
C ALA A 132 9.31 -9.20 -14.69
N PHE A 133 9.25 -9.64 -13.43
CA PHE A 133 9.99 -9.05 -12.33
C PHE A 133 11.51 -9.09 -12.57
N VAL A 134 12.03 -10.25 -12.94
CA VAL A 134 13.48 -10.43 -13.23
C VAL A 134 13.90 -9.57 -14.43
N ASP A 135 13.11 -9.54 -15.50
CA ASP A 135 13.40 -8.72 -16.68
C ASP A 135 13.44 -7.21 -16.34
N LEU A 136 12.53 -6.75 -15.46
CA LEU A 136 12.51 -5.35 -15.01
C LEU A 136 13.68 -5.04 -14.06
N PHE A 137 14.04 -5.96 -13.18
CA PHE A 137 15.19 -5.82 -12.31
C PHE A 137 16.50 -5.71 -13.13
N ASN A 138 16.68 -6.58 -14.11
CA ASN A 138 17.87 -6.58 -14.98
C ASN A 138 17.96 -5.31 -15.87
N LYS A 139 16.85 -4.59 -16.02
CA LYS A 139 16.78 -3.30 -16.74
C LYS A 139 16.86 -2.10 -15.80
N ASP A 140 17.22 -2.28 -14.54
CA ASP A 140 17.27 -1.23 -13.51
C ASP A 140 15.96 -0.43 -13.34
N LYS A 141 14.80 -1.08 -13.62
CA LYS A 141 13.48 -0.49 -13.41
C LYS A 141 12.88 -0.80 -12.04
N ILE A 142 13.42 -1.79 -11.37
CA ILE A 142 13.07 -2.20 -10.00
C ILE A 142 14.35 -2.23 -9.19
N TYR A 143 14.31 -1.65 -8.01
CA TYR A 143 15.43 -1.66 -7.07
C TYR A 143 14.91 -1.88 -5.65
N ARG A 144 15.79 -2.36 -4.77
CA ARG A 144 15.51 -2.48 -3.34
C ARG A 144 15.88 -1.19 -2.63
N GLY A 145 14.94 -0.61 -1.89
CA GLY A 145 15.17 0.61 -1.11
C GLY A 145 14.28 0.68 0.12
N TYR A 146 14.60 1.62 1.01
CA TYR A 146 13.75 1.97 2.14
C TYR A 146 12.74 3.03 1.70
N ARG A 147 11.51 2.89 2.18
CA ARG A 147 10.44 3.85 1.93
C ARG A 147 9.57 3.97 3.18
N LEU A 148 9.15 5.19 3.49
CA LEU A 148 8.13 5.41 4.50
C LEU A 148 6.78 4.90 4.00
N VAL A 149 6.07 4.15 4.81
CA VAL A 149 4.76 3.55 4.46
C VAL A 149 3.78 3.78 5.59
N ASN A 150 2.47 3.83 5.25
CA ASN A 150 1.44 3.74 6.26
C ASN A 150 1.37 2.29 6.78
N TRP A 151 1.31 2.11 8.09
CA TRP A 151 1.33 0.82 8.75
C TRP A 151 0.11 0.66 9.64
N ASP A 152 -0.62 -0.45 9.46
CA ASP A 152 -1.70 -0.85 10.36
C ASP A 152 -1.18 -1.85 11.41
N PRO A 153 -1.14 -1.46 12.70
CA PRO A 153 -0.61 -2.32 13.76
C PRO A 153 -1.52 -3.50 14.10
N SER A 154 -2.81 -3.43 13.80
CA SER A 154 -3.76 -4.52 14.03
C SER A 154 -3.61 -5.61 12.97
N LEU A 155 -3.52 -5.21 11.71
CA LEU A 155 -3.30 -6.12 10.59
C LEU A 155 -1.83 -6.50 10.41
N GLN A 156 -0.91 -5.78 11.07
CA GLN A 156 0.54 -5.94 10.94
C GLN A 156 1.03 -5.91 9.50
N THR A 157 0.51 -4.95 8.73
CA THR A 157 0.83 -4.77 7.32
C THR A 157 0.91 -3.31 6.92
N ALA A 158 1.62 -3.03 5.82
CA ALA A 158 1.53 -1.76 5.13
C ALA A 158 0.16 -1.63 4.43
N VAL A 159 -0.39 -0.43 4.44
CA VAL A 159 -1.63 -0.09 3.75
C VAL A 159 -1.38 1.02 2.73
N SER A 160 -2.18 1.04 1.67
CA SER A 160 -2.07 2.09 0.64
C SER A 160 -2.62 3.43 1.14
N ASP A 161 -2.18 4.52 0.55
CA ASP A 161 -2.65 5.87 0.91
C ASP A 161 -4.16 6.03 0.72
N LEU A 162 -4.76 5.28 -0.21
CA LEU A 162 -6.20 5.28 -0.47
C LEU A 162 -7.02 4.62 0.65
N GLU A 163 -6.41 3.75 1.43
CA GLU A 163 -7.05 3.05 2.55
C GLU A 163 -6.98 3.86 3.85
N VAL A 164 -6.13 4.89 3.89
CA VAL A 164 -5.97 5.76 5.07
C VAL A 164 -7.09 6.79 5.14
N LYS A 165 -7.90 6.71 6.20
CA LYS A 165 -8.94 7.69 6.49
C LYS A 165 -8.41 8.73 7.48
N ARG A 166 -8.35 9.98 7.05
CA ARG A 166 -7.99 11.10 7.93
C ARG A 166 -9.18 11.46 8.81
N GLN A 167 -8.93 11.62 10.10
CA GLN A 167 -9.91 12.06 11.08
C GLN A 167 -9.33 13.22 11.88
N GLU A 168 -10.10 14.28 12.02
CA GLU A 168 -9.77 15.36 12.96
C GLU A 168 -10.10 14.90 14.38
N LYS A 169 -9.16 15.12 15.30
CA LYS A 169 -9.31 14.83 16.72
C LYS A 169 -8.78 16.01 17.52
N GLU A 170 -9.46 16.35 18.60
CA GLU A 170 -8.90 17.25 19.59
C GLU A 170 -7.62 16.65 20.17
N GLY A 171 -6.54 17.41 20.10
CA GLY A 171 -5.23 17.00 20.56
C GLY A 171 -4.62 18.02 21.53
N LYS A 172 -3.48 17.67 22.10
CA LYS A 172 -2.68 18.55 22.94
C LYS A 172 -1.36 18.85 22.25
N ILE A 173 -0.84 20.06 22.41
CA ILE A 173 0.51 20.42 22.01
C ILE A 173 1.41 20.34 23.25
N TRP A 174 2.49 19.58 23.13
CA TRP A 174 3.46 19.38 24.19
C TRP A 174 4.69 20.24 23.91
N HIS A 175 5.15 20.97 24.92
CA HIS A 175 6.36 21.77 24.85
C HIS A 175 7.46 21.05 25.60
N ILE A 176 8.50 20.61 24.90
CA ILE A 176 9.58 19.81 25.44
C ILE A 176 10.90 20.58 25.30
N LYS A 177 11.66 20.66 26.39
CA LYS A 177 12.98 21.31 26.40
C LYS A 177 14.05 20.34 25.92
N TYR A 178 14.77 20.73 24.88
CA TYR A 178 15.91 20.00 24.33
C TYR A 178 17.18 20.80 24.69
N PRO A 179 17.95 20.38 25.71
CA PRO A 179 19.13 21.11 26.16
C PRO A 179 20.28 21.02 25.16
N LEU A 180 21.11 22.06 25.08
CA LEU A 180 22.35 22.01 24.31
C LEU A 180 23.33 21.01 24.92
N GLU A 181 24.14 20.34 24.07
CA GLU A 181 25.12 19.33 24.48
C GLU A 181 26.12 19.90 25.47
N ASN A 182 26.66 21.10 25.22
CA ASN A 182 27.72 21.72 26.00
C ASN A 182 27.22 22.73 27.05
N ASP A 183 25.91 22.98 27.10
CA ASP A 183 25.33 23.94 28.04
C ASP A 183 23.85 23.58 28.32
N ILE A 184 23.67 22.76 29.34
CA ILE A 184 22.34 22.24 29.75
C ILE A 184 21.41 23.37 30.21
N SER A 185 21.94 24.54 30.61
CA SER A 185 21.14 25.70 31.02
C SER A 185 20.47 26.38 29.83
N ASN A 186 21.05 26.23 28.64
CA ASN A 186 20.49 26.67 27.37
C ASN A 186 19.76 25.51 26.64
N PHE A 187 18.54 25.76 26.18
CA PHE A 187 17.70 24.74 25.52
C PHE A 187 16.85 25.35 24.41
N LEU A 188 16.48 24.52 23.45
CA LEU A 188 15.40 24.80 22.52
C LEU A 188 14.09 24.21 23.07
N VAL A 189 12.98 24.90 22.86
CA VAL A 189 11.66 24.36 23.17
C VAL A 189 11.01 23.88 21.89
N ILE A 190 10.68 22.61 21.85
CA ILE A 190 10.00 21.98 20.71
C ILE A 190 8.52 21.84 21.04
N ALA A 191 7.66 22.31 20.16
CA ALA A 191 6.21 22.12 20.25
C ALA A 191 5.82 20.92 19.37
N THR A 192 5.17 19.90 19.92
CA THR A 192 4.77 18.71 19.18
C THR A 192 3.40 18.19 19.63
N THR A 193 2.61 17.69 18.70
CA THR A 193 1.37 16.95 18.97
C THR A 193 1.62 15.45 19.18
N ARG A 194 2.84 14.95 18.84
CA ARG A 194 3.21 13.54 18.89
C ARG A 194 4.48 13.33 19.71
N PRO A 195 4.41 13.52 21.04
CA PRO A 195 5.58 13.41 21.91
C PRO A 195 6.20 12.00 21.91
N GLU A 196 5.41 10.96 21.62
CA GLU A 196 5.86 9.57 21.55
C GLU A 196 6.91 9.33 20.46
N THR A 197 6.91 10.13 19.38
CA THR A 197 7.87 9.99 18.29
C THR A 197 9.23 10.61 18.58
N MET A 198 9.39 11.31 19.70
CA MET A 198 10.63 11.98 20.11
C MET A 198 11.85 11.04 20.10
N PHE A 199 11.67 9.79 20.51
CA PHE A 199 12.75 8.81 20.52
C PHE A 199 13.30 8.48 19.12
N GLY A 200 12.56 8.82 18.07
CA GLY A 200 12.97 8.70 16.66
C GLY A 200 13.57 9.99 16.07
N ASP A 201 13.71 11.06 16.85
CA ASP A 201 14.25 12.32 16.36
C ASP A 201 15.69 12.18 15.94
N MET A 202 16.02 12.74 14.77
CA MET A 202 17.37 12.70 14.19
C MET A 202 18.00 14.08 14.10
N ALA A 203 17.20 15.16 14.17
CA ALA A 203 17.66 16.54 14.19
C ALA A 203 16.58 17.46 14.77
N VAL A 204 16.95 18.70 15.07
CA VAL A 204 16.04 19.84 15.22
C VAL A 204 16.31 20.82 14.10
N ALA A 205 15.26 21.19 13.36
CA ALA A 205 15.36 22.18 12.29
C ALA A 205 14.90 23.56 12.76
N ILE A 206 15.58 24.59 12.29
CA ILE A 206 15.30 26.00 12.53
C ILE A 206 15.32 26.72 11.19
N ASN A 207 14.45 27.69 10.98
CA ASN A 207 14.49 28.50 9.78
C ASN A 207 15.73 29.39 9.79
N PRO A 208 16.58 29.39 8.73
CA PRO A 208 17.79 30.22 8.66
C PRO A 208 17.53 31.73 8.75
N ASN A 209 16.32 32.16 8.50
CA ASN A 209 15.92 33.57 8.61
C ASN A 209 15.40 33.95 10.02
N ASP A 210 15.26 33.00 10.93
CA ASP A 210 14.79 33.25 12.30
C ASP A 210 15.93 33.73 13.19
N LYS A 211 15.99 35.04 13.41
CA LYS A 211 17.03 35.71 14.19
C LYS A 211 17.07 35.23 15.67
N ARG A 212 15.98 34.66 16.18
CA ARG A 212 15.92 34.15 17.58
C ARG A 212 16.87 32.99 17.81
N TYR A 213 17.08 32.17 16.77
CA TYR A 213 17.74 30.86 16.88
C TYR A 213 18.96 30.69 15.97
N LEU A 214 19.33 31.68 15.15
CA LEU A 214 20.47 31.60 14.23
C LEU A 214 21.76 31.09 14.87
N SER A 215 22.04 31.51 16.13
CA SER A 215 23.24 31.13 16.84
C SER A 215 23.27 29.66 17.27
N PHE A 216 22.17 28.94 17.12
CA PHE A 216 22.06 27.52 17.47
C PHE A 216 22.32 26.60 16.28
N ILE A 217 22.16 27.06 15.04
CA ILE A 217 22.41 26.25 13.85
C ILE A 217 23.86 25.75 13.84
N GLY A 218 24.02 24.45 13.58
CA GLY A 218 25.32 23.78 13.60
C GLY A 218 25.80 23.32 14.97
N LYS A 219 25.04 23.63 16.05
CA LYS A 219 25.28 23.05 17.37
C LYS A 219 24.55 21.73 17.54
N ASN A 220 24.82 21.04 18.61
CA ASN A 220 24.18 19.81 19.01
C ASN A 220 23.29 20.00 20.24
N ILE A 221 22.24 19.19 20.33
CA ILE A 221 21.36 19.09 21.50
C ILE A 221 21.32 17.66 22.01
N VAL A 222 20.98 17.52 23.27
CA VAL A 222 20.76 16.21 23.90
C VAL A 222 19.27 15.89 23.83
N LEU A 223 18.94 14.76 23.22
CA LEU A 223 17.57 14.29 23.15
C LEU A 223 17.10 13.87 24.55
N PRO A 224 16.00 14.45 25.06
CA PRO A 224 15.50 14.13 26.41
C PRO A 224 15.26 12.63 26.60
N PHE A 225 15.52 12.13 27.78
CA PHE A 225 15.34 10.73 28.21
C PHE A 225 16.19 9.66 27.48
N SER A 226 16.94 10.00 26.44
CA SER A 226 17.74 9.02 25.69
C SER A 226 19.24 9.28 25.70
N ASN A 227 19.68 10.45 26.15
CA ASN A 227 21.07 10.92 26.11
C ASN A 227 21.71 10.90 24.70
N ARG A 228 20.92 10.72 23.64
CA ARG A 228 21.41 10.83 22.26
C ARG A 228 21.69 12.28 21.93
N ILE A 229 22.77 12.50 21.21
CA ILE A 229 23.15 13.80 20.67
C ILE A 229 22.64 13.88 19.24
N ILE A 230 21.91 14.94 18.91
CA ILE A 230 21.37 15.20 17.58
C ILE A 230 21.70 16.62 17.14
N PRO A 231 21.90 16.87 15.83
CA PRO A 231 22.31 18.19 15.33
C PRO A 231 21.12 19.16 15.24
N ILE A 232 21.45 20.44 15.29
CA ILE A 232 20.54 21.53 14.92
C ILE A 232 20.86 21.95 13.49
N ILE A 233 19.89 21.83 12.59
CA ILE A 233 20.03 22.13 11.17
C ILE A 233 19.24 23.38 10.79
N GLY A 234 19.67 24.08 9.75
CA GLY A 234 18.91 25.18 9.16
C GLY A 234 18.12 24.71 7.96
N ASP A 235 16.78 24.83 7.98
CA ASP A 235 15.92 24.51 6.84
C ASP A 235 14.78 25.51 6.69
N GLU A 236 14.58 26.02 5.48
CA GLU A 236 13.52 26.99 5.16
C GLU A 236 12.10 26.42 5.25
N TYR A 237 11.97 25.10 5.33
CA TYR A 237 10.69 24.42 5.55
C TYR A 237 10.04 24.79 6.89
N VAL A 238 10.85 25.20 7.87
CA VAL A 238 10.34 25.52 9.22
C VAL A 238 9.59 26.85 9.21
N ASP A 239 8.33 26.81 9.59
CA ASP A 239 7.51 28.00 9.82
C ASP A 239 7.92 28.67 11.14
N MET A 240 8.38 29.92 11.06
CA MET A 240 8.86 30.70 12.21
C MET A 240 7.76 31.10 13.17
N GLU A 241 6.51 31.14 12.71
CA GLU A 241 5.35 31.58 13.51
C GLU A 241 4.57 30.40 14.09
N PHE A 242 4.79 29.19 13.57
CA PHE A 242 4.12 28.00 14.06
C PHE A 242 4.83 27.41 15.30
N GLY A 243 4.07 27.20 16.36
CA GLY A 243 4.57 26.63 17.62
C GLY A 243 5.67 27.49 18.26
N THR A 244 6.88 26.98 18.33
CA THR A 244 8.06 27.69 18.87
C THR A 244 9.00 28.21 17.77
N GLY A 245 8.75 27.87 16.50
CA GLY A 245 9.68 28.09 15.40
C GLY A 245 10.85 27.09 15.36
N CYS A 246 10.81 26.06 16.19
CA CYS A 246 11.75 24.94 16.19
C CYS A 246 11.01 23.65 15.91
N LEU A 247 11.44 22.92 14.88
CA LEU A 247 10.79 21.69 14.41
C LEU A 247 11.69 20.49 14.72
N LYS A 248 11.17 19.48 15.40
CA LYS A 248 11.85 18.19 15.51
C LYS A 248 11.75 17.45 14.19
N ILE A 249 12.80 16.78 13.76
CA ILE A 249 12.85 16.01 12.52
C ILE A 249 12.90 14.52 12.86
N THR A 250 11.80 13.84 12.51
CA THR A 250 11.57 12.43 12.80
C THR A 250 11.33 11.65 11.49
N PRO A 251 12.35 11.32 10.70
CA PRO A 251 12.22 10.77 9.36
C PRO A 251 11.45 9.44 9.29
N GLY A 252 11.43 8.68 10.39
CA GLY A 252 10.69 7.42 10.47
C GLY A 252 9.17 7.57 10.69
N HIS A 253 8.66 8.78 10.96
CA HIS A 253 7.27 8.99 11.35
C HIS A 253 6.54 10.13 10.61
N ASP A 254 7.24 10.86 9.75
CA ASP A 254 6.66 11.94 8.94
C ASP A 254 7.28 11.99 7.56
N PHE A 255 6.45 12.18 6.53
CA PHE A 255 6.90 12.18 5.13
C PHE A 255 7.76 13.41 4.80
N ASN A 256 7.45 14.57 5.36
CA ASN A 256 8.22 15.80 5.14
C ASN A 256 9.56 15.70 5.87
N ASP A 257 9.56 15.21 7.11
CA ASP A 257 10.78 14.95 7.86
C ASP A 257 11.69 13.92 7.16
N TYR A 258 11.09 12.93 6.48
CA TYR A 258 11.83 11.96 5.69
C TYR A 258 12.55 12.62 4.51
N GLU A 259 11.91 13.54 3.80
CA GLU A 259 12.56 14.27 2.70
C GLU A 259 13.66 15.22 3.21
N ILE A 260 13.44 15.88 4.36
CA ILE A 260 14.48 16.67 5.04
C ILE A 260 15.65 15.75 5.46
N GLY A 261 15.35 14.57 6.01
CA GLY A 261 16.37 13.59 6.39
C GLY A 261 17.23 13.12 5.21
N LYS A 262 16.66 12.98 4.02
CA LYS A 262 17.43 12.68 2.80
C LYS A 262 18.36 13.81 2.37
N LYS A 263 17.95 15.05 2.60
CA LYS A 263 18.71 16.24 2.22
C LYS A 263 19.97 16.40 3.09
N TYR A 264 19.90 16.01 4.37
CA TYR A 264 20.98 16.17 5.36
C TYR A 264 21.59 14.83 5.80
#